data_8ab6062d1867274f9e7a8055baa86b5b
#
_entry.id   8ab6062d1867274f9e7a8055baa86b5b
#
_cell.length_a   1.000
_cell.length_b   1.000
_cell.length_c   1.000
_cell.angle_alpha   90.00
_cell.angle_beta   90.00
_cell.angle_gamma   90.00
#
_symmetry.space_group_name_H-M   'P 1'
#
loop_
_entity.id
_entity.type
_entity.pdbx_description
1 polymer ?
#
loop_
_entity_poly.entity_id
_entity_poly.type
_entity_poly.pdbx_seq_one_letter_code
_entity_poly.pdbx_strand_id
1 'polypeptide(L)'
;SGTGGIYQPYIGLGWQPIKSLSVGVMGSYVYGDITHEVGIDFANSTDRTRTYNVTMKSYKVDFGLQYATKLGKKNDIVIGTTYSLGHDMNAKGKITEITTDSTNTKRIKGGFSLPHTYGIGFTYTYNNRLKIGADYTLQQWSTSSFFGIDKGIDRSKVSIGAEYAPATLSNNIFKMITLFLRLPLLFRLLLQDRLVLFVHY
;
A
#
# COMPACT_ATOMS: atom_id res chain seq x y z
N SER A 1 17.71 -1.83 15.59
CA SER A 1 16.37 -2.23 16.06
C SER A 1 15.32 -1.27 15.53
N GLY A 2 14.04 -1.70 15.46
CA GLY A 2 12.92 -0.87 15.07
C GLY A 2 11.72 -1.17 15.96
N THR A 3 11.07 -0.13 16.48
CA THR A 3 9.88 -0.24 17.33
C THR A 3 8.85 0.82 16.93
N GLY A 4 7.59 0.62 17.32
CA GLY A 4 6.49 1.52 17.06
C GLY A 4 5.43 0.94 16.15
N GLY A 5 4.47 1.74 15.75
CA GLY A 5 3.36 1.33 14.90
C GLY A 5 2.64 2.50 14.28
N ILE A 6 2.00 2.24 13.15
CA ILE A 6 1.13 3.18 12.45
C ILE A 6 -0.29 2.62 12.50
N TYR A 7 -1.23 3.46 12.88
CA TYR A 7 -2.66 3.16 12.93
C TYR A 7 -3.38 3.98 11.88
N GLN A 8 -4.33 3.34 11.19
CA GLN A 8 -5.11 3.97 10.12
C GLN A 8 -6.59 3.57 10.25
N PRO A 9 -7.35 4.21 11.16
CA PRO A 9 -8.81 4.13 11.10
C PRO A 9 -9.33 4.80 9.83
N TYR A 10 -10.36 4.20 9.21
CA TYR A 10 -10.93 4.68 7.96
C TYR A 10 -12.46 4.57 7.96
N ILE A 11 -13.07 5.41 7.14
CA ILE A 11 -14.49 5.37 6.80
C ILE A 11 -14.63 5.53 5.29
N GLY A 12 -15.51 4.75 4.68
CA GLY A 12 -15.73 4.81 3.23
C GLY A 12 -17.21 4.83 2.88
N LEU A 13 -17.50 5.47 1.75
CA LEU A 13 -18.82 5.53 1.13
C LEU A 13 -18.72 5.02 -0.29
N GLY A 14 -19.61 4.10 -0.66
CA GLY A 14 -19.76 3.59 -2.00
C GLY A 14 -21.14 3.89 -2.55
N TRP A 15 -21.21 4.25 -3.82
CA TRP A 15 -22.44 4.50 -4.53
C TRP A 15 -22.41 3.85 -5.91
N GLN A 16 -23.51 3.21 -6.28
CA GLN A 16 -23.68 2.56 -7.57
C GLN A 16 -24.79 3.26 -8.37
N PRO A 17 -24.45 4.30 -9.17
CA PRO A 17 -25.43 5.07 -9.95
C PRO A 17 -26.14 4.23 -10.99
N ILE A 18 -25.45 3.28 -11.58
CA ILE A 18 -26.00 2.31 -12.54
C ILE A 18 -25.41 0.92 -12.25
N LYS A 19 -26.09 -0.15 -12.70
CA LYS A 19 -25.70 -1.54 -12.42
C LYS A 19 -24.26 -1.89 -12.80
N SER A 20 -23.70 -1.17 -13.78
CA SER A 20 -22.34 -1.44 -14.26
C SER A 20 -21.28 -0.53 -13.68
N LEU A 21 -21.64 0.56 -13.00
CA LEU A 21 -20.69 1.58 -12.53
C LEU A 21 -20.84 1.79 -11.03
N SER A 22 -19.73 1.65 -10.33
CA SER A 22 -19.63 1.95 -8.90
C SER A 22 -18.54 3.00 -8.66
N VAL A 23 -18.82 3.94 -7.79
CA VAL A 23 -17.89 4.97 -7.35
C VAL A 23 -17.76 4.89 -5.84
N GLY A 24 -16.57 5.20 -5.33
CA GLY A 24 -16.32 5.17 -3.89
C GLY A 24 -15.33 6.25 -3.47
N VAL A 25 -15.49 6.68 -2.25
CA VAL A 25 -14.53 7.55 -1.57
C VAL A 25 -14.26 6.99 -0.18
N MET A 26 -12.99 7.00 0.21
CA MET A 26 -12.55 6.57 1.54
C MET A 26 -11.70 7.66 2.15
N GLY A 27 -12.05 8.06 3.36
CA GLY A 27 -11.23 8.92 4.20
C GLY A 27 -10.60 8.12 5.32
N SER A 28 -9.32 8.32 5.58
CA SER A 28 -8.62 7.69 6.68
C SER A 28 -7.74 8.68 7.42
N TYR A 29 -7.52 8.42 8.70
CA TYR A 29 -6.62 9.18 9.55
C TYR A 29 -5.43 8.32 9.92
N VAL A 30 -4.24 8.77 9.56
CA VAL A 30 -2.98 8.04 9.79
C VAL A 30 -2.25 8.69 10.96
N TYR A 31 -1.97 7.93 11.99
CA TYR A 31 -1.18 8.42 13.13
C TYR A 31 -0.30 7.31 13.70
N GLY A 32 0.82 7.71 14.30
CA GLY A 32 1.71 6.78 14.95
C GLY A 32 3.11 7.32 15.16
N ASP A 33 3.88 6.52 15.85
CA ASP A 33 5.28 6.78 16.15
C ASP A 33 6.13 5.61 15.69
N ILE A 34 7.22 5.91 14.99
CA ILE A 34 8.22 4.93 14.58
C ILE A 34 9.56 5.35 15.16
N THR A 35 10.20 4.43 15.82
CA THR A 35 11.57 4.57 16.30
C THR A 35 12.46 3.58 15.57
N HIS A 36 13.49 4.07 14.90
CA HIS A 36 14.51 3.26 14.25
C HIS A 36 15.87 3.59 14.84
N GLU A 37 16.54 2.57 15.37
CA GLU A 37 17.84 2.70 15.98
C GLU A 37 18.90 1.96 15.17
N VAL A 38 19.96 2.67 14.83
CA VAL A 38 21.12 2.14 14.12
C VAL A 38 22.33 2.31 15.00
N GLY A 39 22.87 1.21 15.49
CA GLY A 39 24.17 1.16 16.16
C GLY A 39 25.26 0.84 15.14
N ILE A 40 26.38 1.51 15.24
CA ILE A 40 27.60 1.22 14.48
C ILE A 40 28.71 1.06 15.50
N ASP A 41 29.19 -0.17 15.67
CA ASP A 41 30.29 -0.53 16.54
C ASP A 41 31.59 -0.52 15.73
N PHE A 42 32.56 0.23 16.20
CA PHE A 42 33.88 0.27 15.58
C PHE A 42 34.90 -0.43 16.47
N ALA A 43 35.64 -1.39 15.94
CA ALA A 43 36.63 -2.18 16.68
C ALA A 43 37.73 -1.35 17.34
N ASN A 44 38.02 -0.13 16.89
CA ASN A 44 39.06 0.77 17.41
C ASN A 44 38.60 2.24 17.52
N SER A 45 37.31 2.51 17.61
CA SER A 45 36.77 3.87 17.69
C SER A 45 35.54 3.92 18.59
N THR A 46 35.08 5.13 18.86
CA THR A 46 33.92 5.40 19.69
C THR A 46 32.63 4.83 19.07
N ASP A 47 31.92 4.01 19.79
CA ASP A 47 30.60 3.49 19.40
C ASP A 47 29.63 4.64 19.14
N ARG A 48 28.87 4.53 18.08
CA ARG A 48 27.92 5.54 17.64
C ARG A 48 26.53 4.94 17.53
N THR A 49 25.59 5.45 18.33
CA THR A 49 24.18 5.08 18.20
C THR A 49 23.40 6.25 17.64
N ARG A 50 22.68 5.99 16.54
CA ARG A 50 21.80 6.98 15.91
C ARG A 50 20.35 6.50 15.99
N THR A 51 19.53 7.25 16.72
CA THR A 51 18.10 6.97 16.88
C THR A 51 17.27 7.96 16.06
N TYR A 52 16.42 7.42 15.21
CA TYR A 52 15.45 8.16 14.40
C TYR A 52 14.06 7.95 15.01
N ASN A 53 13.45 9.01 15.51
CA ASN A 53 12.08 8.99 15.98
C ASN A 53 11.23 9.82 15.01
N VAL A 54 10.17 9.24 14.50
CA VAL A 54 9.21 9.92 13.62
C VAL A 54 7.83 9.79 14.22
N THR A 55 7.24 10.92 14.59
CA THR A 55 5.82 11.02 14.97
C THR A 55 5.07 11.60 13.79
N MET A 56 4.05 10.89 13.30
CA MET A 56 3.25 11.32 12.16
C MET A 56 1.78 11.41 12.51
N LYS A 57 1.13 12.43 11.94
CA LYS A 57 -0.32 12.63 11.97
C LYS A 57 -0.73 13.17 10.62
N SER A 58 -1.60 12.46 9.92
CA SER A 58 -2.05 12.86 8.59
C SER A 58 -3.42 12.28 8.28
N TYR A 59 -4.02 12.74 7.21
CA TYR A 59 -5.22 12.15 6.63
C TYR A 59 -4.87 11.53 5.28
N LYS A 60 -5.69 10.62 4.79
CA LYS A 60 -5.56 10.06 3.45
C LYS A 60 -6.96 9.99 2.84
N VAL A 61 -7.07 10.43 1.60
CA VAL A 61 -8.32 10.36 0.84
C VAL A 61 -8.07 9.53 -0.41
N ASP A 62 -8.88 8.49 -0.57
CA ASP A 62 -8.82 7.60 -1.69
C ASP A 62 -10.14 7.65 -2.47
N PHE A 63 -10.06 7.70 -3.79
CA PHE A 63 -11.18 7.63 -4.71
C PHE A 63 -11.11 6.34 -5.50
N GLY A 64 -12.25 5.71 -5.73
CA GLY A 64 -12.36 4.49 -6.52
C GLY A 64 -13.47 4.61 -7.57
N LEU A 65 -13.20 4.07 -8.75
CA LEU A 65 -14.16 3.88 -9.81
C LEU A 65 -14.07 2.45 -10.31
N GLN A 66 -15.21 1.79 -10.46
CA GLN A 66 -15.28 0.44 -10.95
C GLN A 66 -16.37 0.31 -11.99
N TYR A 67 -16.02 -0.30 -13.11
CA TYR A 67 -16.95 -0.66 -14.17
C TYR A 67 -17.01 -2.18 -14.32
N ALA A 68 -18.21 -2.75 -14.17
CA ALA A 68 -18.46 -4.18 -14.29
C ALA A 68 -19.42 -4.44 -15.43
N THR A 69 -19.11 -5.38 -16.31
CA THR A 69 -19.95 -5.76 -17.44
C THR A 69 -19.93 -7.26 -17.69
N LYS A 70 -21.01 -7.77 -18.25
CA LYS A 70 -21.14 -9.17 -18.66
C LYS A 70 -21.09 -9.29 -20.19
N LEU A 71 -20.16 -10.09 -20.66
CA LEU A 71 -20.07 -10.43 -22.07
C LEU A 71 -20.72 -11.81 -22.33
N GLY A 72 -22.02 -11.79 -22.62
CA GLY A 72 -22.83 -13.00 -22.74
C GLY A 72 -23.16 -13.63 -21.39
N LYS A 73 -23.36 -14.96 -21.36
CA LYS A 73 -23.85 -15.68 -20.17
C LYS A 73 -22.73 -16.17 -19.22
N LYS A 74 -21.48 -16.15 -19.67
CA LYS A 74 -20.38 -16.83 -18.97
C LYS A 74 -19.16 -15.96 -18.69
N ASN A 75 -19.14 -14.74 -19.21
CA ASN A 75 -17.96 -13.89 -19.11
C ASN A 75 -18.31 -12.63 -18.34
N ASP A 76 -17.61 -12.37 -17.25
CA ASP A 76 -17.70 -11.14 -16.48
C ASP A 76 -16.37 -10.40 -16.57
N ILE A 77 -16.43 -9.11 -16.83
CA ILE A 77 -15.27 -8.21 -16.86
C ILE A 77 -15.49 -7.11 -15.83
N VAL A 78 -14.46 -6.86 -15.04
CA VAL A 78 -14.42 -5.74 -14.10
C VAL A 78 -13.14 -4.96 -14.36
N ILE A 79 -13.28 -3.65 -14.53
CA ILE A 79 -12.18 -2.70 -14.63
C ILE A 79 -12.33 -1.73 -13.47
N GLY A 80 -11.25 -1.51 -12.72
CA GLY A 80 -11.22 -0.59 -11.60
C GLY A 80 -10.09 0.41 -11.72
N THR A 81 -10.32 1.62 -11.24
CA THR A 81 -9.28 2.63 -11.06
C THR A 81 -9.34 3.18 -9.66
N THR A 82 -8.18 3.50 -9.10
CA THR A 82 -8.05 4.12 -7.78
C THR A 82 -7.14 5.32 -7.86
N TYR A 83 -7.44 6.33 -7.07
CA TYR A 83 -6.60 7.50 -6.92
C TYR A 83 -6.50 7.87 -5.45
N SER A 84 -5.29 7.97 -4.93
CA SER A 84 -5.01 8.48 -3.59
C SER A 84 -4.40 9.87 -3.67
N LEU A 85 -4.98 10.80 -2.93
CA LEU A 85 -4.54 12.19 -2.89
C LEU A 85 -3.20 12.28 -2.14
N GLY A 86 -2.18 12.76 -2.85
CA GLY A 86 -0.89 13.12 -2.25
C GLY A 86 -0.96 14.48 -1.56
N HIS A 87 -0.30 14.63 -0.42
CA HIS A 87 -0.21 15.90 0.31
C HIS A 87 0.90 15.86 1.36
N ASP A 88 1.25 17.03 1.86
CA ASP A 88 2.23 17.16 2.95
C ASP A 88 1.65 16.66 4.27
N MET A 89 2.42 15.84 4.96
CA MET A 89 2.06 15.30 6.26
C MET A 89 2.53 16.20 7.39
N ASN A 90 1.73 16.32 8.44
CA ASN A 90 2.17 16.90 9.68
C ASN A 90 3.00 15.86 10.46
N ALA A 91 4.26 15.76 10.12
CA ALA A 91 5.19 14.84 10.78
C ALA A 91 6.34 15.60 11.43
N LYS A 92 6.81 15.07 12.56
CA LYS A 92 7.96 15.58 13.30
C LYS A 92 8.99 14.49 13.41
N GLY A 93 10.19 14.74 12.89
CA GLY A 93 11.33 13.87 13.02
C GLY A 93 12.28 14.35 14.12
N LYS A 94 12.84 13.43 14.88
CA LYS A 94 13.91 13.68 15.84
C LYS A 94 15.03 12.69 15.56
N ILE A 95 16.21 13.19 15.24
CA ILE A 95 17.43 12.38 15.09
C ILE A 95 18.26 12.64 16.34
N THR A 96 18.55 11.60 17.10
CA THR A 96 19.45 11.65 18.27
C THR A 96 20.68 10.83 17.94
N GLU A 97 21.84 11.45 18.00
CA GLU A 97 23.13 10.82 17.82
C GLU A 97 23.84 10.82 19.16
N ILE A 98 24.15 9.64 19.67
CA ILE A 98 24.84 9.42 20.94
C ILE A 98 26.21 8.88 20.63
N THR A 99 27.23 9.58 21.10
CA THR A 99 28.62 9.17 21.12
C THR A 99 29.06 9.08 22.59
N THR A 100 30.18 8.43 22.88
CA THR A 100 30.69 8.29 24.27
C THR A 100 30.79 9.65 25.00
N ASP A 101 31.10 10.73 24.28
CA ASP A 101 31.38 12.04 24.86
C ASP A 101 30.30 13.10 24.59
N SER A 102 29.29 12.81 23.74
CA SER A 102 28.31 13.81 23.39
C SER A 102 26.98 13.22 22.92
N THR A 103 25.90 13.94 23.18
CA THR A 103 24.57 13.66 22.66
C THR A 103 24.10 14.84 21.82
N ASN A 104 23.96 14.62 20.53
CA ASN A 104 23.45 15.61 19.58
C ASN A 104 22.02 15.26 19.18
N THR A 105 21.11 16.25 19.26
CA THR A 105 19.72 16.08 18.85
C THR A 105 19.36 17.10 17.79
N LYS A 106 18.97 16.60 16.62
CA LYS A 106 18.41 17.41 15.51
C LYS A 106 16.93 17.14 15.39
N ARG A 107 16.11 18.21 15.43
CA ARG A 107 14.67 18.14 15.20
C ARG A 107 14.39 18.56 13.76
N ILE A 108 13.57 17.75 13.06
CA ILE A 108 13.11 18.03 11.69
C ILE A 108 11.60 18.23 11.79
N LYS A 109 11.13 19.39 11.37
CA LYS A 109 9.71 19.70 11.26
C LYS A 109 9.36 19.82 9.78
N GLY A 110 8.34 19.09 9.34
CA GLY A 110 7.97 19.05 7.92
C GLY A 110 8.89 18.15 7.08
N GLY A 111 8.79 18.26 5.77
CA GLY A 111 9.58 17.44 4.83
C GLY A 111 9.14 15.97 4.78
N PHE A 112 7.86 15.73 5.07
CA PHE A 112 7.20 14.44 4.87
C PHE A 112 5.95 14.64 4.06
N SER A 113 5.81 13.96 2.94
CA SER A 113 4.62 14.01 2.11
C SER A 113 4.19 12.61 1.69
N LEU A 114 2.89 12.45 1.54
CA LEU A 114 2.31 11.26 0.89
C LEU A 114 2.31 11.49 -0.61
N PRO A 115 2.72 10.50 -1.41
CA PRO A 115 2.72 10.61 -2.86
C PRO A 115 1.31 10.47 -3.42
N HIS A 116 1.05 11.11 -4.54
CA HIS A 116 -0.08 10.74 -5.37
C HIS A 116 0.07 9.29 -5.81
N THR A 117 -1.01 8.53 -5.64
CA THR A 117 -1.00 7.10 -6.02
C THR A 117 -2.13 6.84 -6.99
N TYR A 118 -1.79 6.24 -8.11
CA TYR A 118 -2.74 5.84 -9.17
C TYR A 118 -2.75 4.33 -9.26
N GLY A 119 -3.94 3.74 -9.35
CA GLY A 119 -4.11 2.33 -9.56
C GLY A 119 -5.07 2.06 -10.72
N ILE A 120 -4.79 1.06 -11.51
CA ILE A 120 -5.70 0.49 -12.49
C ILE A 120 -5.67 -1.02 -12.36
N GLY A 121 -6.85 -1.63 -12.35
CA GLY A 121 -7.02 -3.07 -12.22
C GLY A 121 -8.03 -3.62 -13.24
N PHE A 122 -7.80 -4.85 -13.62
CA PHE A 122 -8.65 -5.61 -14.52
C PHE A 122 -8.88 -7.00 -13.95
N THR A 123 -10.12 -7.48 -13.98
CA THR A 123 -10.49 -8.85 -13.64
C THR A 123 -11.39 -9.42 -14.71
N TYR A 124 -11.06 -10.61 -15.18
CA TYR A 124 -11.88 -11.41 -16.08
C TYR A 124 -12.29 -12.69 -15.37
N THR A 125 -13.58 -12.99 -15.40
CA THR A 125 -14.14 -14.20 -14.82
C THR A 125 -14.86 -15.00 -15.89
N TYR A 126 -14.50 -16.27 -16.08
CA TYR A 126 -15.14 -17.19 -17.01
C TYR A 126 -15.93 -18.25 -16.28
N ASN A 127 -17.24 -18.30 -16.57
CA ASN A 127 -18.18 -19.31 -16.08
C ASN A 127 -18.16 -19.49 -14.55
N ASN A 128 -17.85 -18.43 -13.79
CA ASN A 128 -17.64 -18.43 -12.33
C ASN A 128 -16.60 -19.46 -11.85
N ARG A 129 -15.72 -19.93 -12.71
CA ARG A 129 -14.72 -20.96 -12.40
C ARG A 129 -13.30 -20.47 -12.56
N LEU A 130 -13.02 -19.73 -13.60
CA LEU A 130 -11.70 -19.16 -13.85
C LEU A 130 -11.79 -17.66 -13.65
N LYS A 131 -10.95 -17.12 -12.75
CA LYS A 131 -10.78 -15.68 -12.55
C LYS A 131 -9.33 -15.35 -12.81
N ILE A 132 -9.10 -14.35 -13.65
CA ILE A 132 -7.76 -13.81 -13.95
C ILE A 132 -7.81 -12.33 -13.66
N GLY A 133 -6.82 -11.82 -12.94
CA GLY A 133 -6.71 -10.41 -12.59
C GLY A 133 -5.31 -9.89 -12.81
N ALA A 134 -5.23 -8.60 -13.14
CA ALA A 134 -3.99 -7.86 -13.21
C ALA A 134 -4.20 -6.45 -12.67
N ASP A 135 -3.23 -5.95 -11.92
CA ASP A 135 -3.24 -4.63 -11.32
C ASP A 135 -1.92 -3.92 -11.59
N TYR A 136 -2.01 -2.62 -11.84
CA TYR A 136 -0.88 -1.71 -11.91
C TYR A 136 -1.07 -0.57 -10.93
N THR A 137 -0.05 -0.26 -10.16
CA THR A 137 -0.03 0.85 -9.21
C THR A 137 1.20 1.71 -9.44
N LEU A 138 1.00 3.02 -9.53
CA LEU A 138 2.05 4.04 -9.64
C LEU A 138 1.98 4.97 -8.42
N GLN A 139 3.08 5.11 -7.71
CA GLN A 139 3.26 6.06 -6.60
C GLN A 139 4.29 7.11 -7.00
N GLN A 140 3.88 8.38 -7.05
CA GLN A 140 4.73 9.48 -7.49
C GLN A 140 5.56 10.04 -6.31
N TRP A 141 6.59 9.31 -5.92
CA TRP A 141 7.52 9.74 -4.88
C TRP A 141 8.46 10.87 -5.33
N SER A 142 8.64 11.06 -6.65
CA SER A 142 9.45 12.16 -7.20
C SER A 142 8.93 13.56 -6.86
N THR A 143 7.62 13.66 -6.55
CA THR A 143 6.95 14.89 -6.14
C THR A 143 6.78 15.01 -4.62
N SER A 144 7.31 14.05 -3.87
CA SER A 144 7.11 13.94 -2.42
C SER A 144 8.43 14.10 -1.70
N SER A 145 8.43 14.79 -0.55
CA SER A 145 9.62 14.90 0.29
C SER A 145 9.60 13.88 1.41
N PHE A 146 10.79 13.36 1.74
CA PHE A 146 10.99 12.46 2.86
C PHE A 146 12.27 12.85 3.61
N PHE A 147 12.15 13.23 4.88
CA PHE A 147 13.26 13.77 5.70
C PHE A 147 13.95 15.00 5.10
N GLY A 148 13.21 15.83 4.33
CA GLY A 148 13.80 16.99 3.65
C GLY A 148 14.66 16.63 2.45
N ILE A 149 14.58 15.41 1.94
CA ILE A 149 15.16 14.96 0.69
C ILE A 149 14.06 15.04 -0.38
N ASP A 150 14.19 16.00 -1.29
CA ASP A 150 13.16 16.37 -2.27
C ASP A 150 13.22 15.55 -3.58
N LYS A 151 13.86 14.39 -3.56
CA LYS A 151 13.99 13.55 -4.76
C LYS A 151 13.78 12.08 -4.41
N GLY A 152 12.51 11.70 -4.27
CA GLY A 152 12.12 10.31 -4.30
C GLY A 152 12.16 9.74 -5.73
N ILE A 153 12.21 8.41 -5.84
CA ILE A 153 12.07 7.71 -7.12
C ILE A 153 10.64 7.16 -7.17
N ASP A 154 9.95 7.39 -8.28
CA ASP A 154 8.62 6.86 -8.50
C ASP A 154 8.62 5.34 -8.41
N ARG A 155 7.62 4.80 -7.74
CA ARG A 155 7.48 3.37 -7.54
C ARG A 155 6.32 2.86 -8.37
N SER A 156 6.59 1.89 -9.24
CA SER A 156 5.58 1.15 -9.97
C SER A 156 5.50 -0.30 -9.49
N LYS A 157 4.29 -0.84 -9.43
CA LYS A 157 4.02 -2.22 -9.04
C LYS A 157 3.04 -2.83 -10.02
N VAL A 158 3.36 -3.99 -10.54
CA VAL A 158 2.46 -4.85 -11.33
C VAL A 158 2.16 -6.10 -10.51
N SER A 159 0.89 -6.49 -10.43
CA SER A 159 0.45 -7.74 -9.83
C SER A 159 -0.43 -8.48 -10.83
N ILE A 160 -0.24 -9.80 -10.92
CA ILE A 160 -1.07 -10.68 -11.76
C ILE A 160 -1.46 -11.86 -10.89
N GLY A 161 -2.72 -12.29 -10.99
CA GLY A 161 -3.24 -13.43 -10.25
C GLY A 161 -4.24 -14.22 -11.09
N ALA A 162 -4.35 -15.50 -10.79
CA ALA A 162 -5.37 -16.37 -11.35
C ALA A 162 -5.92 -17.29 -10.26
N GLU A 163 -7.22 -17.55 -10.34
CA GLU A 163 -7.94 -18.45 -9.45
C GLU A 163 -8.79 -19.40 -10.30
N TYR A 164 -8.73 -20.68 -9.99
CA TYR A 164 -9.56 -21.67 -10.65
C TYR A 164 -10.34 -22.48 -9.62
N ALA A 165 -11.67 -22.46 -9.73
CA ALA A 165 -12.60 -23.23 -8.91
C ALA A 165 -13.28 -24.30 -9.81
N PRO A 166 -12.91 -25.58 -9.74
CA PRO A 166 -13.58 -26.64 -10.49
C PRO A 166 -15.03 -26.76 -10.03
N ALA A 167 -15.93 -27.16 -10.94
CA ALA A 167 -17.33 -27.42 -10.58
C ALA A 167 -17.36 -28.52 -9.53
N THR A 168 -17.93 -28.24 -8.39
CA THR A 168 -18.17 -29.22 -7.36
C THR A 168 -19.21 -30.20 -7.90
N LEU A 169 -18.80 -31.39 -8.25
CA LEU A 169 -19.68 -32.52 -8.35
C LEU A 169 -20.26 -32.76 -6.95
N SER A 170 -21.58 -32.70 -6.87
CA SER A 170 -22.47 -33.18 -5.81
C SER A 170 -21.77 -33.89 -4.63
N ASN A 171 -21.99 -33.35 -3.42
CA ASN A 171 -21.97 -34.06 -2.12
C ASN A 171 -20.68 -34.74 -1.64
N ASN A 172 -19.49 -34.29 -1.94
CA ASN A 172 -18.33 -34.70 -1.14
C ASN A 172 -17.37 -33.54 -0.91
N ILE A 173 -17.06 -33.34 0.36
CA ILE A 173 -16.07 -32.46 0.97
C ILE A 173 -14.69 -32.71 0.34
N PHE A 174 -14.39 -32.17 -0.86
CA PHE A 174 -13.03 -32.21 -1.36
C PHE A 174 -12.71 -31.07 -2.33
N LYS A 175 -11.88 -30.18 -1.80
CA LYS A 175 -10.82 -29.40 -2.43
C LYS A 175 -11.22 -28.32 -3.43
N MET A 176 -11.46 -27.16 -2.87
CA MET A 176 -11.01 -25.91 -3.49
C MET A 176 -9.48 -25.96 -3.65
N ILE A 177 -9.02 -26.30 -4.83
CA ILE A 177 -7.60 -26.09 -5.19
C ILE A 177 -7.53 -24.63 -5.65
N THR A 178 -7.24 -23.75 -4.74
CA THR A 178 -6.86 -22.38 -5.06
C THR A 178 -5.40 -22.41 -5.47
N LEU A 179 -5.15 -22.43 -6.75
CA LEU A 179 -3.79 -22.34 -7.29
C LEU A 179 -3.42 -20.84 -7.37
N PHE A 180 -2.82 -20.31 -6.34
CA PHE A 180 -2.18 -19.00 -6.38
C PHE A 180 -0.83 -19.16 -7.09
N LEU A 181 -0.82 -19.01 -8.40
CA LEU A 181 0.41 -18.77 -9.15
C LEU A 181 0.84 -17.32 -8.93
N ARG A 182 1.52 -17.06 -7.83
CA ARG A 182 2.37 -15.88 -7.69
C ARG A 182 3.62 -16.17 -8.51
N LEU A 183 3.66 -15.67 -9.74
CA LEU A 183 4.93 -15.49 -10.45
C LEU A 183 5.68 -14.35 -9.77
N PRO A 184 6.80 -14.61 -9.09
CA PRO A 184 7.68 -13.55 -8.65
C PRO A 184 8.44 -13.07 -9.88
N LEU A 185 7.90 -12.11 -10.64
CA LEU A 185 8.74 -11.32 -11.50
C LEU A 185 9.70 -10.56 -10.58
N LEU A 186 10.98 -10.93 -10.70
CA LEU A 186 12.13 -10.38 -10.00
C LEU A 186 12.12 -8.84 -10.04
N PHE A 187 11.48 -8.24 -9.07
CA PHE A 187 11.80 -6.93 -8.56
C PHE A 187 11.51 -6.95 -7.06
N ARG A 188 12.45 -7.55 -6.34
CA ARG A 188 12.52 -7.50 -4.89
C ARG A 188 13.15 -6.16 -4.54
N LEU A 189 12.33 -5.16 -4.30
CA LEU A 189 12.71 -4.01 -3.48
C LEU A 189 11.57 -3.69 -2.52
N LEU A 190 11.78 -4.17 -1.30
CA LEU A 190 11.42 -3.61 0.01
C LEU A 190 10.04 -2.96 0.16
N LEU A 191 9.35 -3.57 1.13
CA LEU A 191 8.24 -3.09 1.96
C LEU A 191 6.84 -3.49 1.52
N GLN A 192 6.46 -4.49 2.22
CA GLN A 192 5.17 -4.94 2.67
C GLN A 192 4.20 -3.78 2.86
N ASP A 193 3.26 -3.60 1.95
CA ASP A 193 1.98 -3.02 2.31
C ASP A 193 0.90 -3.67 1.45
N ARG A 194 0.06 -4.41 2.14
CA ARG A 194 -1.12 -5.03 1.56
C ARG A 194 -2.15 -3.95 1.27
N LEU A 195 -2.33 -3.61 0.01
CA LEU A 195 -3.57 -2.96 -0.40
C LEU A 195 -4.66 -4.04 -0.45
N VAL A 196 -5.44 -4.14 0.59
CA VAL A 196 -6.63 -4.99 0.61
C VAL A 196 -7.78 -4.17 0.08
N LEU A 197 -8.16 -4.39 -1.17
CA LEU A 197 -9.42 -3.91 -1.72
C LEU A 197 -10.54 -4.78 -1.13
N PHE A 198 -11.22 -4.31 -0.10
CA PHE A 198 -12.50 -4.89 0.33
C PHE A 198 -13.60 -4.35 -0.59
N VAL A 199 -14.03 -5.16 -1.53
CA VAL A 199 -15.32 -4.99 -2.18
C VAL A 199 -16.31 -5.85 -1.38
N HIS A 200 -17.11 -5.23 -0.51
CA HIS A 200 -18.28 -5.86 0.07
C HIS A 200 -19.44 -5.68 -0.91
N TYR A 201 -20.05 -6.81 -1.26
CA TYR A 201 -21.34 -6.89 -1.96
C TYR A 201 -22.49 -6.66 -1.00
#